data_83866bf4f20b68d41b18ea710396ea0f
#
_entry.id   83866bf4f20b68d41b18ea710396ea0f
#
_cell.length_a   1.000
_cell.length_b   1.000
_cell.length_c   1.000
_cell.angle_alpha   90.00
_cell.angle_beta   90.00
_cell.angle_gamma   90.00
#
_symmetry.space_group_name_H-M   'P 1'
#
loop_
_entity.id
_entity.type
_entity.pdbx_description
1 polymer ?
#
loop_
_entity_poly.entity_id
_entity_poly.type
_entity_poly.pdbx_seq_one_letter_code
_entity_poly.pdbx_strand_id
1 'polypeptide(L)' 'MKFEDGLKKLEEIVNTLGEGKIALDEALSLFKEGLSLTKELSKRLEEIEKKVEILIKKEDGSYEKTKFPQEET' A
#
# COMPACT_ATOMS: atom_id res chain seq x y z
N MET A 1 -5.78 0.93 11.49
CA MET A 1 -5.77 2.05 10.57
C MET A 1 -6.33 1.65 9.23
N LYS A 2 -7.19 2.46 8.68
CA LYS A 2 -7.76 2.13 7.40
C LYS A 2 -6.76 2.37 6.29
N PHE A 3 -6.89 1.59 5.25
CA PHE A 3 -5.96 1.67 4.14
C PHE A 3 -5.90 3.09 3.56
N GLU A 4 -7.05 3.69 3.37
CA GLU A 4 -7.09 5.03 2.82
C GLU A 4 -6.42 6.06 3.71
N ASP A 5 -6.60 5.91 5.00
CA ASP A 5 -5.98 6.82 5.95
C ASP A 5 -4.47 6.66 5.90
N GLY A 6 -4.02 5.43 5.76
CA GLY A 6 -2.59 5.17 5.65
C GLY A 6 -2.00 5.78 4.40
N LEU A 7 -2.73 5.67 3.29
CA LEU A 7 -2.26 6.25 2.04
C LEU A 7 -2.15 7.77 2.14
N LYS A 8 -3.14 8.38 2.78
CA LYS A 8 -3.14 9.80 2.94
C LYS A 8 -1.97 10.25 3.76
N LYS A 9 -1.69 9.53 4.83
CA LYS A 9 -0.59 9.86 5.68
C LYS A 9 0.72 9.71 4.92
N LEU A 10 0.86 8.66 4.15
CA LEU A 10 2.06 8.43 3.37
C LEU A 10 2.25 9.55 2.35
N GLU A 11 1.17 9.99 1.76
CA GLU A 11 1.21 11.06 0.80
C GLU A 11 1.72 12.34 1.44
N GLU A 12 1.26 12.62 2.65
CA GLU A 12 1.71 13.79 3.38
C GLU A 12 3.19 13.72 3.67
N ILE A 13 3.66 12.55 4.07
CA ILE A 13 5.07 12.36 4.36
C ILE A 13 5.91 12.60 3.12
N VAL A 14 5.47 12.03 2.00
CA VAL A 14 6.20 12.18 0.76
C VAL A 14 6.26 13.64 0.33
N ASN A 15 5.13 14.33 0.46
CA ASN A 15 5.09 15.74 0.10
C ASN A 15 6.03 16.58 0.97
N THR A 16 6.02 16.31 2.25
CA THR A 16 6.86 17.05 3.16
C THR A 16 8.34 16.81 2.86
N LEU A 17 8.68 15.56 2.59
CA LEU A 17 10.05 15.24 2.24
C LEU A 17 10.45 15.87 0.92
N GLY A 18 9.49 15.92 0.00
CA GLY A 18 9.76 16.48 -1.31
C GLY A 18 10.02 17.97 -1.30
N GLU A 19 9.45 18.64 -0.32
CA GLU A 19 9.64 20.07 -0.24
C GLU A 19 11.04 20.44 0.22
N GLY A 20 11.65 19.55 0.96
CA GLY A 20 13.02 19.79 1.38
C GLY A 20 13.21 20.93 2.34
N LYS A 21 12.19 21.27 3.09
CA LYS A 21 12.28 22.41 4.00
C LYS A 21 12.39 22.02 5.45
N ILE A 22 12.67 20.79 5.75
CA ILE A 22 12.77 20.35 7.13
C ILE A 22 14.19 19.94 7.44
N ALA A 23 14.50 19.89 8.70
CA ALA A 23 15.84 19.51 9.14
C ALA A 23 16.09 18.06 8.81
N LEU A 24 17.34 17.70 8.69
CA LEU A 24 17.72 16.35 8.32
C LEU A 24 17.20 15.28 9.25
N ASP A 25 17.29 15.50 10.55
CA ASP A 25 16.82 14.49 11.47
C ASP A 25 15.31 14.36 11.42
N GLU A 26 14.61 15.43 11.12
CA GLU A 26 13.18 15.33 10.95
C GLU A 26 12.87 14.53 9.69
N ALA A 27 13.64 14.80 8.65
CA ALA A 27 13.46 14.08 7.39
C ALA A 27 13.68 12.59 7.59
N LEU A 28 14.67 12.23 8.38
CA LEU A 28 14.94 10.83 8.68
C LEU A 28 13.79 10.18 9.44
N SER A 29 13.24 10.92 10.40
CA SER A 29 12.12 10.41 11.16
C SER A 29 10.93 10.16 10.27
N LEU A 30 10.63 11.09 9.40
CA LEU A 30 9.52 10.94 8.48
C LEU A 30 9.76 9.79 7.51
N PHE A 31 11.00 9.63 7.08
CA PHE A 31 11.33 8.55 6.18
C PHE A 31 11.07 7.20 6.84
N LYS A 32 11.48 7.07 8.09
CA LYS A 32 11.25 5.85 8.84
C LYS A 32 9.76 5.57 8.99
N GLU A 33 9.02 6.61 9.28
CA GLU A 33 7.59 6.48 9.43
C GLU A 33 6.97 6.04 8.10
N GLY A 34 7.43 6.62 7.01
CA GLY A 34 6.96 6.24 5.69
C GLY A 34 7.23 4.79 5.36
N LEU A 35 8.41 4.30 5.72
CA LEU A 35 8.75 2.90 5.50
C LEU A 35 7.83 1.98 6.28
N SER A 36 7.53 2.36 7.51
CA SER A 36 6.65 1.58 8.34
C SER A 36 5.26 1.51 7.74
N LEU A 37 4.78 2.65 7.28
CA LEU A 37 3.47 2.72 6.65
C LEU A 37 3.44 1.90 5.37
N THR A 38 4.49 1.96 4.59
CA THR A 38 4.56 1.20 3.35
C THR A 38 4.45 -0.28 3.63
N LYS A 39 5.12 -0.74 4.67
CA LYS A 39 5.07 -2.14 5.02
C LYS A 39 3.67 -2.54 5.43
N GLU A 40 3.04 -1.71 6.22
CA GLU A 40 1.71 -1.98 6.68
C GLU A 40 0.72 -1.99 5.55
N LEU A 41 0.82 -1.03 4.65
CA LEU A 41 -0.08 -0.95 3.51
C LEU A 41 0.11 -2.12 2.57
N SER A 42 1.34 -2.54 2.37
CA SER A 42 1.62 -3.70 1.53
C SER A 42 0.96 -4.95 2.08
N LYS A 43 1.02 -5.08 3.39
CA LYS A 43 0.42 -6.22 4.03
C LYS A 43 -1.08 -6.22 3.84
N ARG A 44 -1.69 -5.06 3.99
CA ARG A 44 -3.13 -4.94 3.83
C ARG A 44 -3.51 -5.24 2.38
N LEU A 45 -2.71 -4.77 1.46
CA LEU A 45 -2.99 -5.00 0.07
C LEU A 45 -2.93 -6.48 -0.24
N GLU A 46 -1.97 -7.17 0.32
CA GLU A 46 -1.86 -8.60 0.15
C GLU A 46 -3.10 -9.31 0.64
N GLU A 47 -3.60 -8.88 1.78
CA GLU A 47 -4.78 -9.48 2.36
C GLU A 47 -5.99 -9.26 1.47
N ILE A 48 -6.10 -8.07 0.93
CA ILE A 48 -7.20 -7.75 0.05
C ILE A 48 -7.13 -8.58 -1.22
N GLU A 49 -5.95 -8.73 -1.76
CA GLU A 49 -5.76 -9.53 -2.95
C GLU A 49 -6.17 -10.97 -2.72
N LYS A 50 -5.83 -11.49 -1.58
CA LYS A 50 -6.18 -12.85 -1.25
C LYS A 50 -7.67 -13.03 -1.14
N LYS A 51 -8.34 -12.07 -0.56
CA LYS A 51 -9.77 -12.12 -0.42
C LYS A 51 -10.46 -12.07 -1.78
N VAL A 52 -9.96 -11.23 -2.64
CA VAL A 52 -10.52 -11.09 -3.97
C VAL A 52 -10.34 -12.41 -4.73
N GLU A 53 -9.18 -13.00 -4.59
CA GLU A 53 -8.90 -14.27 -5.23
C GLU A 53 -9.89 -15.34 -4.80
N ILE A 54 -10.13 -15.42 -3.52
CA ILE A 54 -11.05 -16.39 -2.98
C ILE A 54 -12.46 -16.18 -3.51
N LEU A 55 -12.84 -14.93 -3.59
CA LEU A 55 -14.16 -14.61 -4.08
C LEU A 55 -14.34 -15.03 -5.54
N ILE A 56 -13.37 -14.72 -6.35
CA ILE A 56 -13.43 -15.10 -7.75
C ILE A 56 -13.52 -16.60 -7.90
N LYS A 57 -12.69 -17.29 -7.13
CA LYS A 57 -12.71 -18.72 -7.18
C LYS A 57 -14.05 -19.28 -6.82
N LYS A 58 -14.64 -18.74 -5.78
CA LYS A 58 -15.91 -19.22 -5.35
C LYS A 58 -16.97 -18.98 -6.36
N GLU A 59 -16.96 -17.84 -6.95
CA GLU A 59 -17.96 -17.50 -7.86
C GLU A 59 -17.92 -18.23 -9.12
N ASP A 60 -16.81 -18.41 -9.70
CA ASP A 60 -16.71 -19.06 -10.91
C ASP A 60 -16.52 -20.48 -10.79
N GLY A 61 -16.07 -20.93 -9.81
CA GLY A 61 -15.70 -22.24 -9.70
C GLY A 61 -14.49 -22.51 -10.48
N SER A 62 -14.23 -21.78 -11.45
CA SER A 62 -13.09 -22.08 -12.17
C SER A 62 -12.31 -20.94 -12.01
N TYR A 63 -11.53 -20.45 -11.65
CA TYR A 63 -10.70 -19.59 -11.40
C TYR A 63 -9.90 -19.13 -12.42
N GLU A 64 -10.14 -18.29 -13.04
CA GLU A 64 -9.45 -17.80 -14.01
C GLU A 64 -8.53 -16.92 -13.70
N LYS A 65 -8.12 -16.60 -13.03
CA LYS A 65 -7.23 -15.77 -12.68
C LYS A 65 -6.82 -14.90 -13.47
N THR A 66 -7.03 -14.65 -13.89
CA THR A 66 -6.57 -14.00 -14.71
C THR A 66 -6.54 -12.84 -14.66
N LYS A 67 -6.85 -12.41 -14.43
CA LYS A 67 -6.87 -11.43 -14.64
C LYS A 67 -6.57 -10.34 -14.13
N PHE A 68 -6.27 -10.04 -13.56
CA PHE A 68 -5.95 -8.98 -12.99
C PHE A 68 -4.78 -8.56 -13.34
N PRO A 69 -4.59 -8.05 -13.53
CA PRO A 69 -3.50 -7.62 -14.01
C PRO A 69 -2.36 -7.76 -13.40
N GLN A 70 -2.12 -8.08 -13.11
CA GLN A 70 -1.13 -8.19 -12.68
C GLN A 70 -0.21 -8.39 -13.28
N GLU A 71 -0.39 -8.49 -13.79
CA GLU A 71 0.36 -8.65 -14.31
C GLU A 71 1.11 -8.02 -14.77
N GLU A 72 1.22 -7.66 -14.83
CA GLU A 72 1.85 -7.19 -15.26
C GLU A 72 2.58 -6.74 -15.08
N THR A 73 2.81 -6.71 -14.86
CA THR A 73 3.51 -6.41 -14.64
C THR A 73 4.05 -6.36 -14.63
#